data_17259fbd1473c6f53e910a2de78a932a
#
_entry.id   17259fbd1473c6f53e910a2de78a932a
#
_cell.length_a   1.000
_cell.length_b   1.000
_cell.length_c   1.000
_cell.angle_alpha   90.00
_cell.angle_beta   90.00
_cell.angle_gamma   90.00
#
_symmetry.space_group_name_H-M   'P 1'
#
loop_
_entity.id
_entity.type
_entity.pdbx_description
1 polymer ?
#
loop_
_entity_poly.entity_id
_entity_poly.type
_entity_poly.pdbx_seq_one_letter_code
_entity_poly.pdbx_strand_id
1 'polypeptide(L)'
;MAEVKIVLLGSIGVVAETSELQRQAYNMAFARHGLDWYWTVGNYCEMLRNPGGLKRLQSYANGTLSSDLLSAIHHSKAEFFKELVSDGLSFRDGVVDCLEACKAQGIKLGFITTTTAETIEILRDALSPVFDFGHFDLITTKADVAQEKPDGEVYRLAISHFGVPSHEVIAVEDTEVNQEAALKEELLCYLFAGEYATTRHNINALRSLNVIADSLRNQQ
;
A
#
# COMPACT_ATOMS: atom_id res chain seq x y z
N MET A 1 9.24 -22.28 -13.66
CA MET A 1 9.43 -20.90 -13.12
C MET A 1 10.59 -20.98 -12.15
N ALA A 2 11.37 -19.91 -11.96
CA ALA A 2 12.35 -19.89 -10.88
C ALA A 2 11.65 -20.06 -9.53
N GLU A 3 12.36 -20.62 -8.54
CA GLU A 3 11.85 -20.76 -7.18
C GLU A 3 11.69 -19.37 -6.56
N VAL A 4 10.51 -19.06 -6.03
CA VAL A 4 10.24 -17.78 -5.36
C VAL A 4 10.82 -17.82 -3.96
N LYS A 5 11.64 -16.84 -3.63
CA LYS A 5 12.27 -16.69 -2.31
C LYS A 5 11.73 -15.51 -1.51
N ILE A 6 11.16 -14.53 -2.20
CA ILE A 6 10.67 -13.29 -1.58
C ILE A 6 9.28 -12.96 -2.11
N VAL A 7 8.38 -12.57 -1.22
CA VAL A 7 7.11 -11.94 -1.56
C VAL A 7 7.08 -10.52 -1.00
N LEU A 8 6.83 -9.53 -1.85
CA LEU A 8 6.76 -8.12 -1.52
C LEU A 8 5.30 -7.64 -1.64
N LEU A 9 4.68 -7.28 -0.52
CA LEU A 9 3.37 -6.65 -0.48
C LEU A 9 3.56 -5.13 -0.55
N GLY A 10 3.19 -4.53 -1.66
CA GLY A 10 3.66 -3.20 -2.07
C GLY A 10 2.93 -2.02 -1.42
N SER A 11 1.77 -2.21 -0.81
CA SER A 11 0.99 -1.08 -0.30
C SER A 11 -0.02 -1.50 0.76
N ILE A 12 -0.59 -0.49 1.44
CA ILE A 12 -1.67 -0.68 2.42
C ILE A 12 -2.84 -1.40 1.76
N GLY A 13 -3.25 -0.95 0.57
CA GLY A 13 -4.39 -1.49 -0.16
C GLY A 13 -4.19 -2.92 -0.68
N VAL A 14 -2.98 -3.48 -0.61
CA VAL A 14 -2.75 -4.93 -0.81
C VAL A 14 -3.19 -5.71 0.42
N VAL A 15 -2.87 -5.21 1.61
CA VAL A 15 -3.07 -5.90 2.89
C VAL A 15 -4.49 -5.71 3.40
N ALA A 16 -4.96 -4.47 3.44
CA ALA A 16 -6.28 -4.09 3.93
C ALA A 16 -6.91 -3.03 3.04
N GLU A 17 -8.22 -3.13 2.78
CA GLU A 17 -8.93 -2.10 2.03
C GLU A 17 -9.25 -0.91 2.94
N THR A 18 -8.64 0.22 2.66
CA THR A 18 -8.75 1.43 3.47
C THR A 18 -9.19 2.65 2.69
N SER A 19 -9.46 2.53 1.38
CA SER A 19 -9.71 3.67 0.49
C SER A 19 -10.87 4.55 0.95
N GLU A 20 -11.98 3.94 1.37
CA GLU A 20 -13.13 4.69 1.88
C GLU A 20 -12.82 5.38 3.21
N LEU A 21 -12.16 4.69 4.15
CA LEU A 21 -11.79 5.27 5.44
C LEU A 21 -10.80 6.44 5.27
N GLN A 22 -9.86 6.32 4.34
CA GLN A 22 -8.93 7.39 3.99
C GLN A 22 -9.68 8.61 3.42
N ARG A 23 -10.66 8.38 2.52
CA ARG A 23 -11.48 9.45 1.94
C ARG A 23 -12.31 10.15 3.01
N GLN A 24 -12.96 9.40 3.89
CA GLN A 24 -13.73 9.94 5.01
C GLN A 24 -12.84 10.77 5.95
N ALA A 25 -11.67 10.27 6.29
CA ALA A 25 -10.70 11.00 7.12
C ALA A 25 -10.30 12.35 6.50
N TYR A 26 -10.12 12.42 5.18
CA TYR A 26 -9.88 13.70 4.48
C TYR A 26 -11.08 14.65 4.62
N ASN A 27 -12.31 14.17 4.37
CA ASN A 27 -13.49 15.01 4.49
C ASN A 27 -13.71 15.54 5.92
N MET A 28 -13.43 14.71 6.93
CA MET A 28 -13.45 15.14 8.32
C MET A 28 -12.37 16.20 8.61
N ALA A 29 -11.16 16.02 8.06
CA ALA A 29 -10.09 17.01 8.20
C ALA A 29 -10.44 18.34 7.50
N PHE A 30 -11.06 18.33 6.33
CA PHE A 30 -11.53 19.55 5.66
C PHE A 30 -12.53 20.30 6.52
N ALA A 31 -13.53 19.61 7.07
CA ALA A 31 -14.53 20.21 7.96
C ALA A 31 -13.90 20.80 9.23
N ARG A 32 -12.92 20.11 9.86
CA ARG A 32 -12.18 20.59 11.05
C ARG A 32 -11.46 21.91 10.76
N HIS A 33 -10.93 22.08 9.56
CA HIS A 33 -10.20 23.28 9.13
C HIS A 33 -11.09 24.33 8.44
N GLY A 34 -12.44 24.18 8.50
CA GLY A 34 -13.38 25.16 7.96
C GLY A 34 -13.39 25.27 6.45
N LEU A 35 -13.01 24.21 5.74
CA LEU A 35 -13.04 24.17 4.27
C LEU A 35 -14.34 23.55 3.78
N ASP A 36 -14.98 24.16 2.77
CA ASP A 36 -16.17 23.65 2.08
C ASP A 36 -15.83 22.53 1.07
N TRP A 37 -14.69 21.87 1.25
CA TRP A 37 -14.25 20.81 0.39
C TRP A 37 -14.90 19.48 0.77
N TYR A 38 -15.27 18.72 -0.26
CA TYR A 38 -15.80 17.37 -0.09
C TYR A 38 -15.34 16.47 -1.22
N TRP A 39 -14.56 15.46 -0.89
CA TRP A 39 -14.15 14.45 -1.85
C TRP A 39 -15.21 13.36 -1.95
N THR A 40 -15.90 13.31 -3.09
CA THR A 40 -16.81 12.21 -3.44
C THR A 40 -16.00 10.95 -3.78
N VAL A 41 -16.65 9.78 -3.81
CA VAL A 41 -16.02 8.53 -4.26
C VAL A 41 -15.43 8.71 -5.66
N GLY A 42 -16.21 9.29 -6.60
CA GLY A 42 -15.76 9.46 -7.97
C GLY A 42 -14.51 10.29 -8.14
N ASN A 43 -14.44 11.49 -7.51
CA ASN A 43 -13.24 12.30 -7.61
C ASN A 43 -12.06 11.74 -6.79
N TYR A 44 -12.32 11.00 -5.71
CA TYR A 44 -11.26 10.33 -4.97
C TYR A 44 -10.61 9.19 -5.78
N CYS A 45 -11.42 8.37 -6.49
CA CYS A 45 -10.91 7.36 -7.42
C CYS A 45 -9.98 7.97 -8.49
N GLU A 46 -10.37 9.10 -9.08
CA GLU A 46 -9.50 9.80 -10.06
C GLU A 46 -8.19 10.29 -9.43
N MET A 47 -8.26 10.80 -8.21
CA MET A 47 -7.07 11.29 -7.48
C MET A 47 -6.13 10.17 -7.04
N LEU A 48 -6.61 8.92 -6.89
CA LEU A 48 -5.77 7.76 -6.56
C LEU A 48 -4.80 7.37 -7.69
N ARG A 49 -5.00 7.88 -8.91
CA ARG A 49 -4.03 7.73 -10.01
C ARG A 49 -2.69 8.41 -9.72
N ASN A 50 -2.66 9.34 -8.76
CA ASN A 50 -1.45 10.00 -8.30
C ASN A 50 -1.14 9.55 -6.87
N PRO A 51 -0.05 8.80 -6.63
CA PRO A 51 0.32 8.33 -5.30
C PRO A 51 0.77 9.50 -4.40
N GLY A 52 0.69 9.27 -3.08
CA GLY A 52 1.08 10.25 -2.08
C GLY A 52 -0.07 11.13 -1.59
N GLY A 53 -0.46 10.94 -0.31
CA GLY A 53 -1.61 11.62 0.29
C GLY A 53 -1.44 13.15 0.36
N LEU A 54 -0.27 13.63 0.79
CA LEU A 54 0.01 15.06 0.84
C LEU A 54 0.12 15.68 -0.56
N LYS A 55 0.74 14.99 -1.52
CA LYS A 55 0.83 15.44 -2.92
C LYS A 55 -0.56 15.59 -3.55
N ARG A 56 -1.47 14.62 -3.26
CA ARG A 56 -2.86 14.67 -3.70
C ARG A 56 -3.58 15.91 -3.14
N LEU A 57 -3.41 16.17 -1.85
CA LEU A 57 -3.98 17.36 -1.19
C LEU A 57 -3.43 18.66 -1.79
N GLN A 58 -2.11 18.74 -2.02
CA GLN A 58 -1.46 19.88 -2.68
C GLN A 58 -2.00 20.12 -4.08
N SER A 59 -2.13 19.06 -4.87
CA SER A 59 -2.68 19.13 -6.24
C SER A 59 -4.13 19.61 -6.24
N TYR A 60 -4.94 19.13 -5.30
CA TYR A 60 -6.34 19.54 -5.18
C TYR A 60 -6.47 21.00 -4.74
N ALA A 61 -5.62 21.45 -3.83
CA ALA A 61 -5.59 22.84 -3.37
C ALA A 61 -5.15 23.83 -4.46
N ASN A 62 -4.38 23.37 -5.45
CA ASN A 62 -3.92 24.16 -6.59
C ASN A 62 -3.37 25.55 -6.19
N GLY A 63 -2.57 25.61 -5.14
CA GLY A 63 -1.94 26.83 -4.64
C GLY A 63 -2.86 27.78 -3.84
N THR A 64 -4.10 27.38 -3.54
CA THR A 64 -5.04 28.21 -2.76
C THR A 64 -4.81 28.19 -1.25
N LEU A 65 -4.03 27.21 -0.76
CA LEU A 65 -3.71 27.05 0.66
C LEU A 65 -2.20 27.11 0.89
N SER A 66 -1.80 27.59 2.08
CA SER A 66 -0.39 27.57 2.50
C SER A 66 0.11 26.14 2.77
N SER A 67 1.43 25.95 2.70
CA SER A 67 2.08 24.68 3.04
C SER A 67 1.78 24.23 4.48
N ASP A 68 1.73 25.20 5.41
CA ASP A 68 1.47 24.91 6.82
C ASP A 68 0.04 24.41 7.03
N LEU A 69 -0.96 25.03 6.37
CA LEU A 69 -2.34 24.57 6.44
C LEU A 69 -2.52 23.19 5.79
N LEU A 70 -1.87 22.94 4.64
CA LEU A 70 -1.89 21.63 4.00
C LEU A 70 -1.28 20.55 4.90
N SER A 71 -0.19 20.86 5.59
CA SER A 71 0.43 19.94 6.56
C SER A 71 -0.49 19.69 7.76
N ALA A 72 -1.15 20.73 8.28
CA ALA A 72 -2.11 20.61 9.38
C ALA A 72 -3.33 19.74 8.99
N ILE A 73 -3.87 19.92 7.78
CA ILE A 73 -4.97 19.11 7.26
C ILE A 73 -4.52 17.64 7.13
N HIS A 74 -3.31 17.42 6.60
CA HIS A 74 -2.78 16.05 6.44
C HIS A 74 -2.55 15.35 7.78
N HIS A 75 -2.12 16.08 8.80
CA HIS A 75 -2.01 15.58 10.17
C HIS A 75 -3.38 15.24 10.77
N SER A 76 -4.35 16.18 10.71
CA SER A 76 -5.72 15.93 11.18
C SER A 76 -6.37 14.73 10.47
N LYS A 77 -6.07 14.53 9.18
CA LYS A 77 -6.50 13.35 8.44
C LYS A 77 -5.92 12.06 9.05
N ALA A 78 -4.65 12.06 9.48
CA ALA A 78 -4.06 10.88 10.12
C ALA A 78 -4.75 10.57 11.47
N GLU A 79 -5.06 11.58 12.26
CA GLU A 79 -5.83 11.44 13.51
C GLU A 79 -7.21 10.82 13.25
N PHE A 80 -7.98 11.36 12.29
CA PHE A 80 -9.29 10.81 11.94
C PHE A 80 -9.20 9.41 11.34
N PHE A 81 -8.18 9.12 10.55
CA PHE A 81 -7.97 7.76 10.05
C PHE A 81 -7.72 6.78 11.19
N LYS A 82 -6.92 7.16 12.19
CA LYS A 82 -6.71 6.35 13.40
C LYS A 82 -8.03 6.09 14.15
N GLU A 83 -8.89 7.11 14.29
CA GLU A 83 -10.21 6.93 14.89
C GLU A 83 -11.08 5.96 14.09
N LEU A 84 -11.14 6.13 12.77
CA LEU A 84 -11.97 5.30 11.88
C LEU A 84 -11.55 3.83 11.83
N VAL A 85 -10.28 3.52 12.10
CA VAL A 85 -9.78 2.14 12.13
C VAL A 85 -9.65 1.58 13.54
N SER A 86 -10.11 2.29 14.57
CA SER A 86 -9.96 1.89 15.98
C SER A 86 -10.66 0.60 16.33
N ASP A 87 -11.75 0.26 15.64
CA ASP A 87 -12.48 -1.00 15.79
C ASP A 87 -11.78 -2.19 15.10
N GLY A 88 -10.62 -1.96 14.51
CA GLY A 88 -9.81 -2.92 13.77
C GLY A 88 -10.05 -2.89 12.26
N LEU A 89 -9.15 -3.55 11.55
CA LEU A 89 -9.22 -3.78 10.11
C LEU A 89 -9.24 -5.27 9.82
N SER A 90 -9.87 -5.64 8.69
CA SER A 90 -9.78 -6.99 8.16
C SER A 90 -8.78 -7.06 7.02
N PHE A 91 -8.06 -8.18 6.94
CA PHE A 91 -7.26 -8.48 5.77
C PHE A 91 -8.14 -8.68 4.53
N ARG A 92 -7.57 -8.33 3.38
CA ARG A 92 -8.19 -8.68 2.11
C ARG A 92 -8.04 -10.17 1.82
N ASP A 93 -8.87 -10.65 0.90
CA ASP A 93 -9.00 -12.08 0.58
C ASP A 93 -7.66 -12.73 0.18
N GLY A 94 -7.31 -13.83 0.85
CA GLY A 94 -6.11 -14.62 0.63
C GLY A 94 -4.82 -14.00 1.20
N VAL A 95 -4.85 -12.83 1.85
CA VAL A 95 -3.64 -12.22 2.42
C VAL A 95 -3.08 -13.11 3.52
N VAL A 96 -3.88 -13.53 4.47
CA VAL A 96 -3.45 -14.39 5.60
C VAL A 96 -2.89 -15.70 5.06
N ASP A 97 -3.59 -16.35 4.12
CA ASP A 97 -3.12 -17.59 3.48
C ASP A 97 -1.77 -17.43 2.78
N CYS A 98 -1.55 -16.28 2.13
CA CYS A 98 -0.27 -15.97 1.48
C CYS A 98 0.86 -15.80 2.50
N LEU A 99 0.61 -15.07 3.60
CA LEU A 99 1.57 -14.88 4.69
C LEU A 99 1.93 -16.22 5.36
N GLU A 100 0.93 -17.07 5.64
CA GLU A 100 1.14 -18.40 6.20
C GLU A 100 1.90 -19.32 5.24
N ALA A 101 1.61 -19.29 3.94
CA ALA A 101 2.33 -20.05 2.94
C ALA A 101 3.81 -19.62 2.86
N CYS A 102 4.08 -18.31 2.87
CA CYS A 102 5.46 -17.80 2.92
C CYS A 102 6.20 -18.31 4.16
N LYS A 103 5.57 -18.22 5.33
CA LYS A 103 6.16 -18.69 6.59
C LYS A 103 6.46 -20.20 6.56
N ALA A 104 5.52 -21.00 6.07
CA ALA A 104 5.66 -22.46 6.00
C ALA A 104 6.79 -22.91 5.04
N GLN A 105 7.05 -22.14 3.99
CA GLN A 105 8.07 -22.42 2.96
C GLN A 105 9.39 -21.68 3.22
N GLY A 106 9.51 -20.90 4.30
CA GLY A 106 10.72 -20.11 4.59
C GLY A 106 10.95 -18.95 3.62
N ILE A 107 9.90 -18.52 2.90
CA ILE A 107 9.95 -17.39 1.97
C ILE A 107 9.93 -16.09 2.76
N LYS A 108 10.82 -15.17 2.42
CA LYS A 108 10.93 -13.87 3.08
C LYS A 108 9.82 -12.92 2.67
N LEU A 109 9.40 -12.06 3.60
CA LEU A 109 8.31 -11.12 3.42
C LEU A 109 8.79 -9.67 3.53
N GLY A 110 8.40 -8.85 2.54
CA GLY A 110 8.57 -7.41 2.62
C GLY A 110 7.23 -6.67 2.55
N PHE A 111 7.03 -5.67 3.40
CA PHE A 111 5.96 -4.69 3.27
C PHE A 111 6.53 -3.40 2.69
N ILE A 112 6.37 -3.24 1.36
CA ILE A 112 7.10 -2.26 0.56
C ILE A 112 6.17 -1.08 0.23
N THR A 113 6.22 -0.07 1.08
CA THR A 113 5.37 1.11 0.97
C THR A 113 6.19 2.41 1.01
N THR A 114 5.62 3.49 0.50
CA THR A 114 6.14 4.86 0.59
C THR A 114 5.20 5.76 1.39
N THR A 115 4.42 5.18 2.30
CA THR A 115 3.62 5.92 3.26
C THR A 115 4.44 6.40 4.45
N THR A 116 3.85 7.19 5.35
CA THR A 116 4.53 7.67 6.56
C THR A 116 4.64 6.57 7.61
N ALA A 117 5.67 6.65 8.48
CA ALA A 117 5.83 5.75 9.61
C ALA A 117 4.59 5.79 10.55
N GLU A 118 4.01 6.97 10.76
CA GLU A 118 2.76 7.15 11.54
C GLU A 118 1.61 6.29 10.97
N THR A 119 1.44 6.27 9.65
CA THR A 119 0.41 5.44 9.02
C THR A 119 0.68 3.95 9.22
N ILE A 120 1.95 3.53 9.20
CA ILE A 120 2.33 2.12 9.47
C ILE A 120 1.98 1.74 10.91
N GLU A 121 2.24 2.60 11.90
CA GLU A 121 1.86 2.33 13.30
C GLU A 121 0.33 2.21 13.46
N ILE A 122 -0.45 3.10 12.82
CA ILE A 122 -1.92 3.02 12.82
C ILE A 122 -2.40 1.67 12.26
N LEU A 123 -1.80 1.22 11.15
CA LEU A 123 -2.15 -0.08 10.55
C LEU A 123 -1.73 -1.25 11.43
N ARG A 124 -0.54 -1.17 12.03
CA ARG A 124 -0.06 -2.20 12.94
C ARG A 124 -1.03 -2.37 14.11
N ASP A 125 -1.45 -1.28 14.74
CA ASP A 125 -2.41 -1.30 15.84
C ASP A 125 -3.76 -1.88 15.39
N ALA A 126 -4.28 -1.46 14.24
CA ALA A 126 -5.58 -1.89 13.73
C ALA A 126 -5.61 -3.36 13.28
N LEU A 127 -4.48 -3.92 12.84
CA LEU A 127 -4.36 -5.32 12.38
C LEU A 127 -3.79 -6.25 13.45
N SER A 128 -3.22 -5.73 14.56
CA SER A 128 -2.56 -6.52 15.61
C SER A 128 -3.39 -7.66 16.22
N PRO A 129 -4.73 -7.57 16.31
CA PRO A 129 -5.52 -8.69 16.81
C PRO A 129 -5.47 -9.94 15.93
N VAL A 130 -5.10 -9.79 14.66
CA VAL A 130 -5.13 -10.88 13.67
C VAL A 130 -3.78 -11.18 13.03
N PHE A 131 -2.79 -10.25 13.15
CA PHE A 131 -1.49 -10.43 12.54
C PHE A 131 -0.37 -9.66 13.27
N ASP A 132 0.77 -10.32 13.44
CA ASP A 132 1.98 -9.71 13.97
C ASP A 132 2.86 -9.18 12.81
N PHE A 133 3.03 -7.87 12.74
CA PHE A 133 3.91 -7.19 11.76
C PHE A 133 5.39 -7.60 11.90
N GLY A 134 5.78 -8.22 13.02
CA GLY A 134 7.09 -8.84 13.20
C GLY A 134 7.39 -10.01 12.25
N HIS A 135 6.38 -10.47 11.49
CA HIS A 135 6.59 -11.45 10.44
C HIS A 135 7.15 -10.87 9.13
N PHE A 136 7.14 -9.56 8.95
CA PHE A 136 7.82 -8.93 7.83
C PHE A 136 9.32 -8.81 8.12
N ASP A 137 10.15 -9.34 7.22
CA ASP A 137 11.62 -9.20 7.28
C ASP A 137 12.09 -7.79 6.89
N LEU A 138 11.26 -7.07 6.13
CA LEU A 138 11.50 -5.69 5.72
C LEU A 138 10.18 -4.92 5.71
N ILE A 139 10.16 -3.75 6.34
CA ILE A 139 9.08 -2.76 6.21
C ILE A 139 9.73 -1.46 5.77
N THR A 140 9.27 -0.89 4.65
CA THR A 140 9.73 0.42 4.17
C THR A 140 8.70 1.51 4.41
N THR A 141 9.17 2.74 4.45
CA THR A 141 8.38 3.95 4.58
C THR A 141 8.84 5.00 3.57
N LYS A 142 8.17 6.14 3.55
CA LYS A 142 8.61 7.31 2.77
C LYS A 142 10.02 7.79 3.15
N ALA A 143 10.47 7.58 4.39
CA ALA A 143 11.77 8.05 4.86
C ALA A 143 12.95 7.23 4.29
N ASP A 144 12.69 6.05 3.74
CA ASP A 144 13.71 5.14 3.24
C ASP A 144 14.10 5.41 1.78
N VAL A 145 13.38 6.32 1.09
CA VAL A 145 13.57 6.62 -0.33
C VAL A 145 13.57 8.12 -0.61
N ALA A 146 14.34 8.54 -1.60
CA ALA A 146 14.31 9.91 -2.11
C ALA A 146 13.13 10.11 -3.08
N GLN A 147 12.79 9.06 -3.83
CA GLN A 147 11.71 9.06 -4.82
C GLN A 147 10.62 8.04 -4.43
N GLU A 148 9.41 8.56 -4.18
CA GLU A 148 8.24 7.71 -3.93
C GLU A 148 7.77 7.04 -5.24
N LYS A 149 6.97 5.97 -5.11
CA LYS A 149 6.28 5.36 -6.25
C LYS A 149 5.57 6.44 -7.10
N PRO A 150 5.58 6.37 -8.41
CA PRO A 150 5.93 5.23 -9.27
C PRO A 150 7.43 5.11 -9.63
N ASP A 151 8.35 5.74 -8.90
CA ASP A 151 9.77 5.39 -9.03
C ASP A 151 10.03 4.00 -8.44
N GLY A 152 10.98 3.26 -9.03
CA GLY A 152 11.34 1.92 -8.59
C GLY A 152 12.27 1.87 -7.36
N GLU A 153 12.70 3.03 -6.82
CA GLU A 153 13.72 3.10 -5.76
C GLU A 153 13.41 2.20 -4.57
N VAL A 154 12.17 2.16 -4.11
CA VAL A 154 11.77 1.34 -2.97
C VAL A 154 11.91 -0.16 -3.27
N TYR A 155 11.71 -0.59 -4.51
CA TYR A 155 11.90 -1.97 -4.92
C TYR A 155 13.37 -2.31 -5.11
N ARG A 156 14.19 -1.41 -5.68
CA ARG A 156 15.66 -1.55 -5.71
C ARG A 156 16.23 -1.73 -4.31
N LEU A 157 15.75 -0.92 -3.35
CA LEU A 157 16.12 -1.04 -1.94
C LEU A 157 15.78 -2.44 -1.40
N ALA A 158 14.56 -2.92 -1.65
CA ALA A 158 14.11 -4.23 -1.18
C ALA A 158 14.96 -5.38 -1.80
N ILE A 159 15.18 -5.36 -3.12
CA ILE A 159 16.02 -6.35 -3.81
C ILE A 159 17.44 -6.36 -3.23
N SER A 160 18.03 -5.16 -3.04
CA SER A 160 19.36 -5.02 -2.44
C SER A 160 19.42 -5.53 -1.01
N HIS A 161 18.38 -5.25 -0.21
CA HIS A 161 18.28 -5.71 1.19
C HIS A 161 18.29 -7.24 1.28
N PHE A 162 17.47 -7.90 0.45
CA PHE A 162 17.38 -9.37 0.46
C PHE A 162 18.52 -10.08 -0.27
N GLY A 163 19.22 -9.39 -1.18
CA GLY A 163 20.36 -9.93 -1.91
C GLY A 163 20.01 -11.05 -2.88
N VAL A 164 18.80 -11.04 -3.44
CA VAL A 164 18.31 -12.04 -4.42
C VAL A 164 18.05 -11.40 -5.79
N PRO A 165 18.14 -12.16 -6.88
CA PRO A 165 17.81 -11.65 -8.21
C PRO A 165 16.30 -11.43 -8.37
N SER A 166 15.90 -10.46 -9.21
CA SER A 166 14.50 -10.08 -9.43
C SER A 166 13.58 -11.22 -9.82
N HIS A 167 14.08 -12.23 -10.54
CA HIS A 167 13.28 -13.38 -10.97
C HIS A 167 12.91 -14.36 -9.84
N GLU A 168 13.49 -14.23 -8.64
CA GLU A 168 13.16 -14.98 -7.43
C GLU A 168 12.19 -14.18 -6.50
N VAL A 169 11.72 -13.01 -6.96
CA VAL A 169 10.86 -12.11 -6.21
C VAL A 169 9.49 -11.97 -6.88
N ILE A 170 8.43 -12.09 -6.10
CA ILE A 170 7.08 -11.70 -6.50
C ILE A 170 6.69 -10.43 -5.75
N ALA A 171 6.18 -9.43 -6.47
CA ALA A 171 5.56 -8.25 -5.90
C ALA A 171 4.04 -8.27 -6.11
N VAL A 172 3.31 -7.62 -5.21
CA VAL A 172 1.86 -7.40 -5.33
C VAL A 172 1.58 -5.93 -5.04
N GLU A 173 0.77 -5.29 -5.88
CA GLU A 173 0.37 -3.90 -5.74
C GLU A 173 -1.14 -3.71 -5.89
N ASP A 174 -1.66 -2.61 -5.34
CA ASP A 174 -3.08 -2.29 -5.32
C ASP A 174 -3.54 -1.36 -6.44
N THR A 175 -2.61 -0.67 -7.10
CA THR A 175 -2.86 0.24 -8.22
C THR A 175 -1.87 0.02 -9.35
N GLU A 176 -2.29 0.30 -10.60
CA GLU A 176 -1.41 0.20 -11.77
C GLU A 176 -0.20 1.13 -11.65
N VAL A 177 -0.38 2.31 -11.09
CA VAL A 177 0.71 3.29 -10.88
C VAL A 177 1.76 2.76 -9.92
N ASN A 178 1.35 2.11 -8.84
CA ASN A 178 2.28 1.47 -7.92
C ASN A 178 2.92 0.22 -8.52
N GLN A 179 2.17 -0.56 -9.32
CA GLN A 179 2.69 -1.71 -10.06
C GLN A 179 3.83 -1.32 -11.00
N GLU A 180 3.73 -0.14 -11.67
CA GLU A 180 4.79 0.39 -12.52
C GLU A 180 6.14 0.50 -11.80
N ALA A 181 6.14 0.84 -10.50
CA ALA A 181 7.36 0.93 -9.72
C ALA A 181 8.10 -0.42 -9.62
N ALA A 182 7.37 -1.52 -9.42
CA ALA A 182 7.94 -2.86 -9.37
C ALA A 182 8.37 -3.36 -10.76
N LEU A 183 7.56 -3.07 -11.78
CA LEU A 183 7.85 -3.47 -13.17
C LEU A 183 9.11 -2.78 -13.71
N LYS A 184 9.43 -1.54 -13.31
CA LYS A 184 10.67 -0.85 -13.65
C LYS A 184 11.92 -1.57 -13.14
N GLU A 185 11.79 -2.33 -12.07
CA GLU A 185 12.87 -3.14 -11.49
C GLU A 185 12.81 -4.62 -11.95
N GLU A 186 12.11 -4.88 -13.06
CA GLU A 186 11.99 -6.19 -13.70
C GLU A 186 11.38 -7.28 -12.79
N LEU A 187 10.58 -6.88 -11.78
CA LEU A 187 9.89 -7.80 -10.91
C LEU A 187 8.62 -8.36 -11.57
N LEU A 188 8.32 -9.64 -11.32
CA LEU A 188 6.98 -10.15 -11.53
C LEU A 188 6.05 -9.49 -10.52
N CYS A 189 5.19 -8.59 -10.99
CA CYS A 189 4.26 -7.86 -10.14
C CYS A 189 2.82 -8.15 -10.51
N TYR A 190 2.06 -8.67 -9.55
CA TYR A 190 0.62 -8.86 -9.67
C TYR A 190 -0.13 -7.61 -9.20
N LEU A 191 -1.27 -7.34 -9.85
CA LEU A 191 -2.19 -6.28 -9.47
C LEU A 191 -3.35 -6.87 -8.67
N PHE A 192 -3.40 -6.59 -7.39
CA PHE A 192 -4.53 -6.88 -6.50
C PHE A 192 -5.29 -5.58 -6.25
N ALA A 193 -6.04 -5.14 -7.26
CA ALA A 193 -6.65 -3.83 -7.31
C ALA A 193 -7.48 -3.52 -6.06
N GLY A 194 -7.25 -2.35 -5.46
CA GLY A 194 -8.09 -1.81 -4.39
C GLY A 194 -9.49 -1.47 -4.89
N GLU A 195 -10.46 -1.38 -4.00
CA GLU A 195 -11.86 -1.10 -4.33
C GLU A 195 -12.04 0.19 -5.14
N TYR A 196 -11.24 1.21 -4.84
CA TYR A 196 -11.29 2.51 -5.51
C TYR A 196 -10.24 2.68 -6.60
N ALA A 197 -9.44 1.64 -6.86
CA ALA A 197 -8.47 1.69 -7.93
C ALA A 197 -9.17 1.66 -9.29
N THR A 198 -8.85 2.63 -10.14
CA THR A 198 -9.29 2.62 -11.54
C THR A 198 -8.29 1.81 -12.35
N THR A 199 -8.68 0.63 -12.76
CA THR A 199 -7.82 -0.28 -13.52
C THR A 199 -8.32 -0.44 -14.96
N ARG A 200 -7.37 -0.69 -15.87
CA ARG A 200 -7.64 -1.17 -17.22
C ARG A 200 -7.50 -2.69 -17.23
N HIS A 201 -7.61 -3.28 -18.41
CA HIS A 201 -7.32 -4.71 -18.57
C HIS A 201 -5.84 -4.99 -18.22
N ASN A 202 -5.61 -5.83 -17.19
CA ASN A 202 -4.29 -6.18 -16.71
C ASN A 202 -4.18 -7.70 -16.61
N ILE A 203 -3.25 -8.29 -17.36
CA ILE A 203 -3.06 -9.75 -17.44
C ILE A 203 -2.56 -10.37 -16.14
N ASN A 204 -1.94 -9.56 -15.27
CA ASN A 204 -1.44 -9.97 -13.97
C ASN A 204 -2.40 -9.59 -12.83
N ALA A 205 -3.68 -9.29 -13.14
CA ALA A 205 -4.66 -8.96 -12.12
C ALA A 205 -5.10 -10.19 -11.33
N LEU A 206 -5.14 -10.05 -10.00
CA LEU A 206 -5.65 -11.06 -9.07
C LEU A 206 -6.94 -10.58 -8.40
N ARG A 207 -7.80 -11.53 -8.07
CA ARG A 207 -8.98 -11.29 -7.24
C ARG A 207 -8.78 -11.71 -5.78
N SER A 208 -7.77 -12.58 -5.54
CA SER A 208 -7.41 -13.11 -4.24
C SER A 208 -5.93 -13.43 -4.22
N LEU A 209 -5.26 -13.28 -3.09
CA LEU A 209 -3.88 -13.74 -2.91
C LEU A 209 -3.78 -15.26 -2.69
N ASN A 210 -4.89 -15.97 -2.60
CA ASN A 210 -4.89 -17.45 -2.58
C ASN A 210 -4.17 -18.04 -3.80
N VAL A 211 -4.24 -17.39 -4.97
CA VAL A 211 -3.51 -17.81 -6.17
C VAL A 211 -2.00 -17.85 -5.93
N ILE A 212 -1.45 -16.86 -5.22
CA ILE A 212 -0.04 -16.83 -4.85
C ILE A 212 0.23 -17.88 -3.78
N ALA A 213 -0.58 -17.95 -2.72
CA ALA A 213 -0.44 -18.91 -1.64
C ALA A 213 -0.37 -20.35 -2.17
N ASP A 214 -1.27 -20.72 -3.08
CA ASP A 214 -1.31 -22.06 -3.68
C ASP A 214 -0.08 -22.31 -4.57
N SER A 215 0.37 -21.31 -5.33
CA SER A 215 1.59 -21.42 -6.12
C SER A 215 2.82 -21.65 -5.25
N LEU A 216 2.93 -20.96 -4.10
CA LEU A 216 4.05 -21.12 -3.17
C LEU A 216 4.05 -22.49 -2.50
N ARG A 217 2.88 -23.01 -2.10
CA ARG A 217 2.73 -24.35 -1.51
C ARG A 217 3.15 -25.46 -2.46
N ASN A 218 3.06 -25.24 -3.77
CA ASN A 218 3.40 -26.21 -4.83
C ASN A 218 4.83 -26.08 -5.36
N GLN A 219 5.67 -25.22 -4.77
CA GLN A 219 7.10 -25.16 -5.07
C GLN A 219 7.83 -26.27 -4.32
N GLN A 220 7.83 -27.50 -4.87
CA GLN A 220 8.63 -28.64 -4.39
C GLN A 220 9.50 -29.19 -5.51
#